data_8604e17f3f40a94e12ad0d7534e73555
#
_entry.id   8604e17f3f40a94e12ad0d7534e73555
#
_cell.length_a   1.000
_cell.length_b   1.000
_cell.length_c   1.000
_cell.angle_alpha   90.00
_cell.angle_beta   90.00
_cell.angle_gamma   90.00
#
_symmetry.space_group_name_H-M   'P 1'
#
loop_
_entity.id
_entity.type
_entity.pdbx_description
1 polymer ?
#
loop_
_entity_poly.entity_id
_entity_poly.type
_entity_poly.pdbx_seq_one_letter_code
_entity_poly.pdbx_strand_id
1 'polypeptide(L)'
;MFQDARDYQILFLSSFLILGISTRDWTIHPEFLLVTVLTCSIAQWFFTSFLAFWPVWWRREYPVNFALSRFNFSFSSLRSALITSLGLCLLLRANEASTMAIAAFLAIASKFLFRWSHKHFFNPANFGIIAALLLTQDAWVSPGQWGTDGWYLLLFLGAGGMVLNKVGRWDTSAAFLGAYGGLEALRNLWLGQAWDVYWHHLTSGSLLLFALFMLTDPRSIPNATLSRLLWALAIASVAFFLEHALYLNNAIFWALFALSPVTILLDRVWSAPRFNWAGFSVNSL
;
A
#
# COMPACT_ATOMS: atom_id res chain seq x y z
N MET A 1 23.41 -5.72 6.64
CA MET A 1 22.22 -4.86 6.76
C MET A 1 21.71 -4.57 5.36
N PHE A 2 20.43 -4.70 5.08
CA PHE A 2 19.90 -4.55 3.72
C PHE A 2 20.14 -3.14 3.17
N GLN A 3 20.52 -3.06 1.90
CA GLN A 3 20.75 -1.77 1.23
C GLN A 3 19.44 -1.13 0.70
N ASP A 4 18.48 -1.98 0.32
CA ASP A 4 17.19 -1.55 -0.25
C ASP A 4 16.10 -1.49 0.85
N ALA A 5 15.38 -0.36 0.93
CA ALA A 5 14.28 -0.18 1.89
C ALA A 5 13.14 -1.20 1.69
N ARG A 6 12.98 -1.74 0.48
CA ARG A 6 11.98 -2.76 0.17
C ARG A 6 12.26 -4.09 0.88
N ASP A 7 13.53 -4.44 1.13
CA ASP A 7 13.89 -5.66 1.85
C ASP A 7 13.44 -5.58 3.32
N TYR A 8 13.56 -4.41 3.94
CA TYR A 8 12.99 -4.17 5.28
C TYR A 8 11.47 -4.24 5.27
N GLN A 9 10.82 -3.67 4.26
CA GLN A 9 9.36 -3.71 4.13
C GLN A 9 8.86 -5.16 3.98
N ILE A 10 9.52 -5.96 3.14
CA ILE A 10 9.19 -7.39 2.98
C ILE A 10 9.40 -8.13 4.30
N LEU A 11 10.53 -7.92 4.98
CA LEU A 11 10.82 -8.56 6.26
C LEU A 11 9.74 -8.26 7.30
N PHE A 12 9.39 -6.99 7.49
CA PHE A 12 8.41 -6.60 8.50
C PHE A 12 6.99 -7.06 8.15
N LEU A 13 6.54 -6.90 6.90
CA LEU A 13 5.22 -7.38 6.50
C LEU A 13 5.11 -8.91 6.62
N SER A 14 6.17 -9.65 6.27
CA SER A 14 6.21 -11.10 6.47
C SER A 14 6.19 -11.47 7.96
N SER A 15 6.93 -10.73 8.79
CA SER A 15 6.93 -10.95 10.24
C SER A 15 5.54 -10.69 10.85
N PHE A 16 4.85 -9.63 10.43
CA PHE A 16 3.48 -9.36 10.88
C PHE A 16 2.52 -10.45 10.45
N LEU A 17 2.66 -10.96 9.23
CA LEU A 17 1.83 -12.06 8.74
C LEU A 17 2.04 -13.34 9.55
N ILE A 18 3.31 -13.72 9.80
CA ILE A 18 3.66 -14.89 10.60
C ILE A 18 3.16 -14.74 12.04
N LEU A 19 3.38 -13.58 12.66
CA LEU A 19 2.91 -13.31 14.02
C LEU A 19 1.37 -13.34 14.09
N GLY A 20 0.69 -12.75 13.13
CA GLY A 20 -0.76 -12.75 13.08
C GLY A 20 -1.34 -14.16 13.01
N ILE A 21 -0.80 -15.01 12.13
CA ILE A 21 -1.22 -16.41 11.97
C ILE A 21 -0.91 -17.21 13.24
N SER A 22 0.28 -17.04 13.84
CA SER A 22 0.73 -17.88 14.96
C SER A 22 0.13 -17.48 16.30
N THR A 23 -0.25 -16.22 16.51
CA THR A 23 -0.65 -15.73 17.83
C THR A 23 -2.12 -15.31 17.93
N ARG A 24 -2.81 -15.06 16.81
CA ARG A 24 -4.15 -14.47 16.82
C ARG A 24 -5.19 -15.26 16.02
N ASP A 25 -4.82 -16.44 15.54
CA ASP A 25 -5.71 -17.31 14.76
C ASP A 25 -6.50 -16.50 13.70
N TRP A 26 -5.76 -15.75 12.93
CA TRP A 26 -6.38 -15.12 11.78
C TRP A 26 -6.77 -16.24 10.82
N THR A 27 -8.01 -16.34 10.53
CA THR A 27 -8.59 -17.32 9.59
C THR A 27 -8.03 -17.13 8.16
N ILE A 28 -6.71 -17.19 8.05
CA ILE A 28 -6.00 -17.08 6.77
C ILE A 28 -5.72 -18.48 6.28
N HIS A 29 -6.38 -18.86 5.22
CA HIS A 29 -6.11 -20.11 4.53
C HIS A 29 -4.75 -20.03 3.83
N PRO A 30 -3.81 -20.96 4.10
CA PRO A 30 -2.47 -20.94 3.47
C PRO A 30 -2.52 -20.93 1.94
N GLU A 31 -3.52 -21.57 1.35
CA GLU A 31 -3.78 -21.57 -0.08
C GLU A 31 -4.01 -20.15 -0.64
N PHE A 32 -4.71 -19.28 0.11
CA PHE A 32 -4.95 -17.89 -0.31
C PHE A 32 -3.67 -17.06 -0.33
N LEU A 33 -2.76 -17.31 0.63
CA LEU A 33 -1.43 -16.70 0.62
C LEU A 33 -0.66 -17.12 -0.62
N LEU A 34 -0.64 -18.43 -0.91
CA LEU A 34 0.05 -18.97 -2.07
C LEU A 34 -0.52 -18.39 -3.37
N VAL A 35 -1.85 -18.43 -3.53
CA VAL A 35 -2.54 -17.87 -4.71
C VAL A 35 -2.22 -16.39 -4.90
N THR A 36 -2.28 -15.60 -3.83
CA THR A 36 -2.00 -14.15 -3.89
C THR A 36 -0.56 -13.86 -4.31
N VAL A 37 0.42 -14.53 -3.69
CA VAL A 37 1.84 -14.35 -3.99
C VAL A 37 2.17 -14.81 -5.41
N LEU A 38 1.67 -15.97 -5.82
CA LEU A 38 1.90 -16.49 -7.18
C LEU A 38 1.25 -15.59 -8.22
N THR A 39 -0.01 -15.18 -8.02
CA THR A 39 -0.71 -14.30 -8.97
C THR A 39 -0.02 -12.95 -9.11
N CYS A 40 0.39 -12.31 -8.00
CA CYS A 40 1.15 -11.08 -8.05
C CYS A 40 2.48 -11.25 -8.82
N SER A 41 3.19 -12.33 -8.56
CA SER A 41 4.50 -12.60 -9.18
C SER A 41 4.37 -12.87 -10.68
N ILE A 42 3.41 -13.71 -11.08
CA ILE A 42 3.13 -14.04 -12.48
C ILE A 42 2.63 -12.81 -13.23
N ALA A 43 1.67 -12.07 -12.67
CA ALA A 43 1.17 -10.84 -13.28
C ALA A 43 2.28 -9.79 -13.45
N GLN A 44 3.14 -9.61 -12.44
CA GLN A 44 4.27 -8.70 -12.53
C GLN A 44 5.23 -9.10 -13.63
N TRP A 45 5.58 -10.38 -13.73
CA TRP A 45 6.42 -10.90 -14.81
C TRP A 45 5.75 -10.71 -16.17
N PHE A 46 4.47 -11.06 -16.30
CA PHE A 46 3.71 -10.90 -17.54
C PHE A 46 3.72 -9.44 -18.02
N PHE A 47 3.32 -8.49 -17.19
CA PHE A 47 3.25 -7.08 -17.60
C PHE A 47 4.62 -6.49 -17.87
N THR A 48 5.66 -6.85 -17.11
CA THR A 48 7.02 -6.36 -17.40
C THR A 48 7.55 -6.90 -18.72
N SER A 49 7.32 -8.18 -19.03
CA SER A 49 7.71 -8.82 -20.27
C SER A 49 6.91 -8.28 -21.45
N PHE A 50 5.58 -8.21 -21.31
CA PHE A 50 4.69 -7.73 -22.36
C PHE A 50 5.02 -6.28 -22.77
N LEU A 51 5.19 -5.38 -21.82
CA LEU A 51 5.54 -3.99 -22.09
C LEU A 51 6.96 -3.82 -22.65
N ALA A 52 7.87 -4.75 -22.35
CA ALA A 52 9.18 -4.78 -23.01
C ALA A 52 9.08 -5.20 -24.48
N PHE A 53 8.13 -6.09 -24.81
CA PHE A 53 7.92 -6.63 -26.16
C PHE A 53 7.10 -5.71 -27.06
N TRP A 54 6.10 -5.01 -26.52
CA TRP A 54 5.13 -4.23 -27.28
C TRP A 54 5.76 -3.18 -28.22
N PRO A 55 6.75 -2.36 -27.81
CA PRO A 55 7.41 -1.40 -28.71
C PRO A 55 8.19 -2.08 -29.84
N VAL A 56 8.78 -3.24 -29.57
CA VAL A 56 9.58 -4.01 -30.54
C VAL A 56 8.68 -4.58 -31.63
N TRP A 57 7.50 -5.10 -31.25
CA TRP A 57 6.56 -5.69 -32.19
C TRP A 57 5.90 -4.64 -33.09
N TRP A 58 5.58 -3.47 -32.55
CA TRP A 58 4.89 -2.40 -33.29
C TRP A 58 5.82 -1.60 -34.22
N ARG A 59 7.08 -1.37 -33.81
CA ARG A 59 8.01 -0.51 -34.57
C ARG A 59 8.90 -1.25 -35.58
N ARG A 60 8.96 -2.58 -35.56
CA ARG A 60 9.83 -3.42 -36.44
C ARG A 60 11.32 -3.04 -36.50
N GLU A 61 11.81 -2.20 -35.58
CA GLU A 61 13.12 -1.54 -35.69
C GLU A 61 14.23 -2.24 -34.92
N TYR A 62 13.94 -3.29 -34.13
CA TYR A 62 14.96 -3.94 -33.30
C TYR A 62 15.05 -5.44 -33.57
N PRO A 63 16.28 -6.00 -33.67
CA PRO A 63 16.48 -7.44 -33.86
C PRO A 63 15.90 -8.23 -32.64
N VAL A 64 15.33 -9.41 -32.92
CA VAL A 64 14.70 -10.30 -31.93
C VAL A 64 15.64 -10.61 -30.76
N ASN A 65 16.96 -10.67 -30.97
CA ASN A 65 17.97 -10.89 -29.93
C ASN A 65 18.04 -9.75 -28.90
N PHE A 66 17.69 -8.52 -29.27
CA PHE A 66 17.62 -7.39 -28.35
C PHE A 66 16.38 -7.46 -27.44
N ALA A 67 15.27 -8.03 -27.95
CA ALA A 67 14.07 -8.28 -27.17
C ALA A 67 14.29 -9.40 -26.15
N LEU A 68 14.98 -10.47 -26.52
CA LEU A 68 15.30 -11.60 -25.64
C LEU A 68 16.24 -11.22 -24.50
N SER A 69 17.18 -10.29 -24.71
CA SER A 69 18.07 -9.79 -23.64
C SER A 69 17.34 -8.99 -22.55
N ARG A 70 16.13 -8.50 -22.81
CA ARG A 70 15.26 -7.82 -21.84
C ARG A 70 14.32 -8.76 -21.06
N PHE A 71 14.28 -10.05 -21.42
CA PHE A 71 13.59 -11.09 -20.66
C PHE A 71 14.25 -11.38 -19.30
N ASN A 72 15.21 -10.58 -18.88
CA ASN A 72 15.82 -10.73 -17.57
C ASN A 72 14.79 -10.46 -16.48
N PHE A 73 14.48 -11.54 -15.74
CA PHE A 73 13.71 -11.49 -14.51
C PHE A 73 14.39 -10.55 -13.51
N SER A 74 13.92 -9.31 -13.44
CA SER A 74 14.51 -8.32 -12.55
C SER A 74 14.11 -8.62 -11.12
N PHE A 75 15.06 -8.95 -10.26
CA PHE A 75 14.84 -9.10 -8.81
C PHE A 75 14.16 -7.87 -8.19
N SER A 76 14.41 -6.69 -8.74
CA SER A 76 13.77 -5.44 -8.33
C SER A 76 12.27 -5.43 -8.58
N SER A 77 11.79 -6.06 -9.66
CA SER A 77 10.35 -6.14 -9.96
C SER A 77 9.65 -7.16 -9.04
N LEU A 78 10.32 -8.25 -8.69
CA LEU A 78 9.79 -9.25 -7.75
C LEU A 78 9.58 -8.68 -6.35
N ARG A 79 10.52 -7.88 -5.83
CA ARG A 79 10.34 -7.18 -4.54
C ARG A 79 9.05 -6.37 -4.49
N SER A 80 8.76 -5.65 -5.57
CA SER A 80 7.53 -4.86 -5.65
C SER A 80 6.26 -5.71 -5.71
N ALA A 81 6.31 -6.89 -6.34
CA ALA A 81 5.20 -7.84 -6.34
C ALA A 81 4.98 -8.46 -4.95
N LEU A 82 6.07 -8.85 -4.26
CA LEU A 82 6.02 -9.39 -2.90
C LEU A 82 5.44 -8.38 -1.89
N ILE A 83 5.85 -7.11 -1.93
CA ILE A 83 5.26 -6.08 -1.07
C ILE A 83 3.76 -5.94 -1.32
N THR A 84 3.33 -5.94 -2.59
CA THR A 84 1.91 -5.86 -2.94
C THR A 84 1.13 -7.08 -2.44
N SER A 85 1.67 -8.30 -2.64
CA SER A 85 1.02 -9.53 -2.19
C SER A 85 0.92 -9.62 -0.67
N LEU A 86 1.99 -9.26 0.06
CA LEU A 86 1.98 -9.23 1.53
C LEU A 86 0.97 -8.21 2.06
N GLY A 87 0.86 -7.04 1.43
CA GLY A 87 -0.16 -6.05 1.79
C GLY A 87 -1.59 -6.58 1.59
N LEU A 88 -1.84 -7.29 0.49
CA LEU A 88 -3.13 -7.95 0.25
C LEU A 88 -3.37 -9.07 1.28
N CYS A 89 -2.41 -9.94 1.54
CA CYS A 89 -2.54 -11.02 2.52
C CYS A 89 -2.81 -10.51 3.94
N LEU A 90 -2.27 -9.35 4.32
CA LEU A 90 -2.49 -8.75 5.64
C LEU A 90 -3.86 -8.08 5.76
N LEU A 91 -4.32 -7.40 4.72
CA LEU A 91 -5.47 -6.49 4.78
C LEU A 91 -6.74 -7.05 4.14
N LEU A 92 -6.64 -7.86 3.08
CA LEU A 92 -7.81 -8.40 2.38
C LEU A 92 -8.16 -9.79 2.92
N ARG A 93 -9.44 -10.04 3.05
CA ARG A 93 -10.05 -11.36 3.34
C ARG A 93 -11.11 -11.65 2.29
N ALA A 94 -11.27 -12.91 1.95
CA ALA A 94 -12.30 -13.41 1.06
C ALA A 94 -12.67 -14.84 1.45
N ASN A 95 -13.83 -15.30 0.99
CA ASN A 95 -14.22 -16.69 1.15
C ASN A 95 -13.64 -17.57 0.02
N GLU A 96 -13.36 -16.96 -1.15
CA GLU A 96 -12.93 -17.66 -2.34
C GLU A 96 -11.49 -17.30 -2.74
N ALA A 97 -10.68 -18.30 -3.10
CA ALA A 97 -9.33 -18.08 -3.62
C ALA A 97 -9.32 -17.29 -4.96
N SER A 98 -10.37 -17.43 -5.75
CA SER A 98 -10.59 -16.68 -6.99
C SER A 98 -10.65 -15.17 -6.76
N THR A 99 -11.28 -14.72 -5.68
CA THR A 99 -11.35 -13.31 -5.27
C THR A 99 -9.97 -12.78 -4.92
N MET A 100 -9.18 -13.56 -4.19
CA MET A 100 -7.78 -13.19 -3.89
C MET A 100 -6.93 -13.11 -5.17
N ALA A 101 -7.15 -14.01 -6.12
CA ALA A 101 -6.47 -13.97 -7.42
C ALA A 101 -6.85 -12.74 -8.24
N ILE A 102 -8.15 -12.38 -8.31
CA ILE A 102 -8.64 -11.18 -8.99
C ILE A 102 -8.03 -9.93 -8.36
N ALA A 103 -8.07 -9.81 -7.02
CA ALA A 103 -7.47 -8.70 -6.30
C ALA A 103 -5.97 -8.56 -6.60
N ALA A 104 -5.22 -9.66 -6.55
CA ALA A 104 -3.79 -9.72 -6.81
C ALA A 104 -3.44 -9.32 -8.26
N PHE A 105 -4.18 -9.85 -9.23
CA PHE A 105 -3.99 -9.53 -10.64
C PHE A 105 -4.26 -8.05 -10.91
N LEU A 106 -5.40 -7.51 -10.45
CA LEU A 106 -5.77 -6.11 -10.64
C LEU A 106 -4.86 -5.14 -9.88
N ALA A 107 -4.39 -5.52 -8.69
CA ALA A 107 -3.37 -4.76 -7.97
C ALA A 107 -2.11 -4.56 -8.81
N ILE A 108 -1.60 -5.62 -9.42
CA ILE A 108 -0.42 -5.54 -10.27
C ILE A 108 -0.73 -4.83 -11.59
N ALA A 109 -1.85 -5.13 -12.25
CA ALA A 109 -2.27 -4.48 -13.48
C ALA A 109 -2.34 -2.96 -13.33
N SER A 110 -2.84 -2.46 -12.18
CA SER A 110 -2.96 -1.03 -11.89
C SER A 110 -1.63 -0.28 -12.00
N LYS A 111 -0.51 -0.91 -11.65
CA LYS A 111 0.84 -0.31 -11.77
C LYS A 111 1.21 0.01 -13.22
N PHE A 112 0.65 -0.71 -14.16
CA PHE A 112 0.99 -0.59 -15.57
C PHE A 112 -0.06 0.20 -16.35
N LEU A 113 -1.32 0.07 -16.00
CA LEU A 113 -2.44 0.73 -16.67
C LEU A 113 -2.62 2.19 -16.21
N PHE A 114 -2.53 2.45 -14.91
CA PHE A 114 -2.79 3.78 -14.34
C PHE A 114 -1.50 4.52 -14.04
N ARG A 115 -0.84 4.98 -15.10
CA ARG A 115 0.45 5.69 -15.04
C ARG A 115 0.33 7.09 -15.63
N TRP A 116 0.97 8.03 -14.95
CA TRP A 116 1.19 9.36 -15.45
C TRP A 116 2.67 9.69 -15.35
N SER A 117 3.27 10.13 -16.46
CA SER A 117 4.68 10.55 -16.49
C SER A 117 5.62 9.50 -15.87
N HIS A 118 5.45 8.20 -16.22
CA HIS A 118 6.22 7.04 -15.71
C HIS A 118 6.02 6.69 -14.22
N LYS A 119 5.04 7.28 -13.55
CA LYS A 119 4.67 7.03 -12.16
C LYS A 119 3.24 6.47 -12.12
N HIS A 120 3.02 5.37 -11.41
CA HIS A 120 1.66 4.94 -11.10
C HIS A 120 1.13 5.80 -9.95
N PHE A 121 -0.14 6.18 -10.01
CA PHE A 121 -0.75 7.06 -9.02
C PHE A 121 -1.69 6.34 -8.06
N PHE A 122 -2.04 5.09 -8.30
CA PHE A 122 -2.70 4.24 -7.32
C PHE A 122 -1.67 3.44 -6.52
N ASN A 123 -1.88 3.31 -5.20
CA ASN A 123 -1.21 2.25 -4.45
C ASN A 123 -1.76 0.89 -4.92
N PRO A 124 -0.89 -0.05 -5.35
CA PRO A 124 -1.36 -1.28 -5.97
C PRO A 124 -2.19 -2.18 -5.05
N ALA A 125 -1.76 -2.36 -3.80
CA ALA A 125 -2.51 -3.17 -2.84
C ALA A 125 -3.88 -2.54 -2.55
N ASN A 126 -3.94 -1.21 -2.37
CA ASN A 126 -5.20 -0.50 -2.18
C ASN A 126 -6.14 -0.67 -3.39
N PHE A 127 -5.60 -0.54 -4.61
CA PHE A 127 -6.38 -0.76 -5.83
C PHE A 127 -6.96 -2.18 -5.88
N GLY A 128 -6.17 -3.19 -5.55
CA GLY A 128 -6.62 -4.59 -5.49
C GLY A 128 -7.71 -4.82 -4.45
N ILE A 129 -7.58 -4.22 -3.26
CA ILE A 129 -8.61 -4.27 -2.20
C ILE A 129 -9.92 -3.67 -2.71
N ILE A 130 -9.89 -2.44 -3.24
CA ILE A 130 -11.10 -1.78 -3.74
C ILE A 130 -11.72 -2.52 -4.91
N ALA A 131 -10.90 -3.05 -5.82
CA ALA A 131 -11.38 -3.86 -6.94
C ALA A 131 -12.09 -5.14 -6.46
N ALA A 132 -11.54 -5.84 -5.46
CA ALA A 132 -12.21 -7.00 -4.88
C ALA A 132 -13.54 -6.63 -4.23
N LEU A 133 -13.58 -5.57 -3.42
CA LEU A 133 -14.80 -5.07 -2.78
C LEU A 133 -15.89 -4.67 -3.78
N LEU A 134 -15.52 -4.16 -4.96
CA LEU A 134 -16.47 -3.74 -5.99
C LEU A 134 -16.93 -4.88 -6.91
N LEU A 135 -16.04 -5.82 -7.24
CA LEU A 135 -16.29 -6.84 -8.24
C LEU A 135 -16.80 -8.16 -7.66
N THR A 136 -16.58 -8.36 -6.37
CA THR A 136 -17.00 -9.57 -5.67
C THR A 136 -17.85 -9.22 -4.44
N GLN A 137 -18.67 -10.17 -4.00
CA GLN A 137 -19.53 -9.98 -2.82
C GLN A 137 -19.02 -10.74 -1.59
N ASP A 138 -17.84 -11.35 -1.70
CA ASP A 138 -17.27 -12.22 -0.69
C ASP A 138 -15.98 -11.66 -0.07
N ALA A 139 -15.60 -10.44 -0.44
CA ALA A 139 -14.40 -9.77 0.03
C ALA A 139 -14.70 -8.77 1.15
N TRP A 140 -13.79 -8.69 2.14
CA TRP A 140 -13.81 -7.65 3.18
C TRP A 140 -12.39 -7.28 3.61
N VAL A 141 -12.25 -6.12 4.24
CA VAL A 141 -10.96 -5.71 4.82
C VAL A 141 -10.85 -6.24 6.25
N SER A 142 -9.72 -6.86 6.55
CA SER A 142 -9.42 -7.29 7.90
C SER A 142 -9.27 -6.07 8.81
N PRO A 143 -9.98 -5.98 9.95
CA PRO A 143 -9.78 -4.90 10.91
C PRO A 143 -8.38 -4.94 11.55
N GLY A 144 -7.66 -6.06 11.42
CA GLY A 144 -6.32 -6.23 11.98
C GLY A 144 -6.32 -6.03 13.49
N GLN A 145 -7.28 -6.64 14.19
CA GLN A 145 -7.33 -6.54 15.64
C GLN A 145 -6.24 -7.39 16.27
N TRP A 146 -5.23 -6.73 16.79
CA TRP A 146 -4.05 -7.34 17.42
C TRP A 146 -4.26 -7.57 18.93
N GLY A 147 -5.47 -7.32 19.43
CA GLY A 147 -5.82 -7.34 20.84
C GLY A 147 -5.40 -6.05 21.56
N THR A 148 -5.48 -6.06 22.88
CA THR A 148 -5.18 -4.92 23.76
C THR A 148 -3.69 -4.81 24.12
N ASP A 149 -2.86 -5.69 23.59
CA ASP A 149 -1.44 -5.78 23.97
C ASP A 149 -0.63 -4.64 23.33
N GLY A 150 -0.27 -3.65 24.10
CA GLY A 150 0.46 -2.47 23.66
C GLY A 150 1.82 -2.75 23.00
N TRP A 151 2.41 -3.95 23.18
CA TRP A 151 3.67 -4.31 22.55
C TRP A 151 3.56 -4.47 21.02
N TYR A 152 2.38 -4.87 20.50
CA TYR A 152 2.14 -4.89 19.05
C TYR A 152 2.20 -3.49 18.45
N LEU A 153 1.63 -2.50 19.14
CA LEU A 153 1.72 -1.09 18.72
C LEU A 153 3.19 -0.65 18.62
N LEU A 154 4.01 -0.97 19.62
CA LEU A 154 5.43 -0.65 19.61
C LEU A 154 6.16 -1.35 18.44
N LEU A 155 5.80 -2.61 18.16
CA LEU A 155 6.38 -3.36 17.05
C LEU A 155 6.01 -2.74 15.70
N PHE A 156 4.75 -2.35 15.49
CA PHE A 156 4.32 -1.64 14.28
C PHE A 156 5.00 -0.28 14.09
N LEU A 157 5.03 0.52 15.16
CA LEU A 157 5.66 1.83 15.12
C LEU A 157 7.18 1.73 14.91
N GLY A 158 7.83 0.77 15.55
CA GLY A 158 9.26 0.52 15.38
C GLY A 158 9.61 0.06 13.97
N ALA A 159 8.92 -0.94 13.46
CA ALA A 159 9.13 -1.47 12.11
C ALA A 159 8.75 -0.45 11.04
N GLY A 160 7.58 0.18 11.19
CA GLY A 160 7.13 1.24 10.29
C GLY A 160 8.06 2.44 10.30
N GLY A 161 8.49 2.89 11.49
CA GLY A 161 9.45 3.98 11.65
C GLY A 161 10.78 3.71 10.95
N MET A 162 11.31 2.48 11.05
CA MET A 162 12.52 2.09 10.32
C MET A 162 12.34 2.18 8.79
N VAL A 163 11.22 1.69 8.26
CA VAL A 163 10.93 1.79 6.81
C VAL A 163 10.75 3.24 6.40
N LEU A 164 9.98 4.01 7.15
CA LEU A 164 9.71 5.42 6.86
C LEU A 164 10.97 6.29 6.88
N ASN A 165 11.86 6.04 7.83
CA ASN A 165 13.15 6.72 7.89
C ASN A 165 14.01 6.39 6.65
N LYS A 166 14.05 5.12 6.24
CA LYS A 166 14.75 4.67 5.02
C LYS A 166 14.16 5.26 3.76
N VAL A 167 12.83 5.37 3.66
CA VAL A 167 12.12 5.91 2.48
C VAL A 167 12.07 7.45 2.50
N GLY A 168 12.25 8.09 3.65
CA GLY A 168 12.16 9.54 3.82
C GLY A 168 10.73 10.07 3.62
N ARG A 169 9.70 9.33 4.06
CA ARG A 169 8.27 9.67 3.91
C ARG A 169 7.49 9.66 5.22
N TRP A 170 8.17 9.79 6.35
CA TRP A 170 7.56 9.84 7.68
C TRP A 170 6.58 11.02 7.84
N ASP A 171 6.83 12.12 7.13
CA ASP A 171 6.00 13.33 7.08
C ASP A 171 4.55 13.03 6.68
N THR A 172 4.35 12.15 5.70
CA THR A 172 3.03 11.74 5.19
C THR A 172 2.24 10.96 6.24
N SER A 173 2.88 9.97 6.89
CA SER A 173 2.25 9.20 7.97
C SER A 173 1.91 10.08 9.17
N ALA A 174 2.84 10.96 9.57
CA ALA A 174 2.63 11.86 10.71
C ALA A 174 1.47 12.84 10.45
N ALA A 175 1.40 13.41 9.24
CA ALA A 175 0.31 14.31 8.87
C ALA A 175 -1.04 13.59 8.86
N PHE A 176 -1.11 12.39 8.29
CA PHE A 176 -2.32 11.59 8.26
C PHE A 176 -2.78 11.18 9.65
N LEU A 177 -1.92 10.53 10.45
CA LEU A 177 -2.25 10.06 11.79
C LEU A 177 -2.58 11.22 12.73
N GLY A 178 -1.87 12.33 12.63
CA GLY A 178 -2.15 13.53 13.41
C GLY A 178 -3.51 14.15 13.08
N ALA A 179 -3.83 14.26 11.78
CA ALA A 179 -5.12 14.81 11.35
C ALA A 179 -6.29 13.87 11.68
N TYR A 180 -6.16 12.59 11.31
CA TYR A 180 -7.19 11.59 11.55
C TYR A 180 -7.42 11.39 13.05
N GLY A 181 -6.37 11.18 13.82
CA GLY A 181 -6.46 11.07 15.28
C GLY A 181 -6.99 12.34 15.96
N GLY A 182 -6.64 13.52 15.45
CA GLY A 182 -7.19 14.79 15.92
C GLY A 182 -8.70 14.91 15.68
N LEU A 183 -9.17 14.53 14.48
CA LEU A 183 -10.60 14.51 14.16
C LEU A 183 -11.36 13.50 15.03
N GLU A 184 -10.81 12.30 15.23
CA GLU A 184 -11.38 11.29 16.12
C GLU A 184 -11.41 11.76 17.57
N ALA A 185 -10.38 12.43 18.06
CA ALA A 185 -10.35 13.00 19.40
C ALA A 185 -11.43 14.07 19.59
N LEU A 186 -11.59 14.99 18.64
CA LEU A 186 -12.63 16.01 18.66
C LEU A 186 -14.01 15.39 18.68
N ARG A 187 -14.24 14.37 17.85
CA ARG A 187 -15.50 13.63 17.82
C ARG A 187 -15.78 12.91 19.15
N ASN A 188 -14.76 12.26 19.71
CA ASN A 188 -14.85 11.55 20.98
C ASN A 188 -15.24 12.51 22.13
N LEU A 189 -14.62 13.69 22.16
CA LEU A 189 -14.97 14.76 23.10
C LEU A 189 -16.40 15.28 22.89
N TRP A 190 -16.80 15.49 21.63
CA TRP A 190 -18.14 15.98 21.28
C TRP A 190 -19.24 15.02 21.71
N LEU A 191 -19.02 13.71 21.56
CA LEU A 191 -19.96 12.65 21.89
C LEU A 191 -19.88 12.20 23.35
N GLY A 192 -18.90 12.66 24.12
CA GLY A 192 -18.69 12.25 25.51
C GLY A 192 -18.33 10.77 25.65
N GLN A 193 -17.68 10.18 24.64
CA GLN A 193 -17.32 8.76 24.66
C GLN A 193 -16.09 8.52 25.54
N ALA A 194 -15.95 7.28 26.04
CA ALA A 194 -14.77 6.88 26.79
C ALA A 194 -13.50 6.89 25.92
N TRP A 195 -12.37 7.29 26.49
CA TRP A 195 -11.10 7.33 25.76
C TRP A 195 -10.59 5.96 25.30
N ASP A 196 -11.06 4.88 25.90
CA ASP A 196 -10.75 3.52 25.49
C ASP A 196 -11.24 3.23 24.05
N VAL A 197 -12.41 3.79 23.66
CA VAL A 197 -12.94 3.69 22.29
C VAL A 197 -12.00 4.37 21.30
N TYR A 198 -11.53 5.57 21.62
CA TYR A 198 -10.58 6.32 20.82
C TYR A 198 -9.27 5.56 20.62
N TRP A 199 -8.67 5.07 21.71
CA TRP A 199 -7.42 4.32 21.63
C TRP A 199 -7.59 3.00 20.88
N HIS A 200 -8.68 2.28 21.09
CA HIS A 200 -8.95 1.05 20.36
C HIS A 200 -9.04 1.28 18.85
N HIS A 201 -9.64 2.39 18.43
CA HIS A 201 -9.75 2.75 17.02
C HIS A 201 -8.38 3.10 16.41
N LEU A 202 -7.59 3.95 17.08
CA LEU A 202 -6.29 4.38 16.58
C LEU A 202 -5.21 3.30 16.62
N THR A 203 -5.34 2.30 17.46
CA THR A 203 -4.38 1.19 17.54
C THR A 203 -4.78 -0.02 16.69
N SER A 204 -5.78 0.10 15.83
CA SER A 204 -6.15 -0.98 14.92
C SER A 204 -5.01 -1.28 13.94
N GLY A 205 -4.72 -2.57 13.71
CA GLY A 205 -3.63 -2.98 12.86
C GLY A 205 -3.83 -2.56 11.41
N SER A 206 -5.07 -2.52 10.92
CA SER A 206 -5.39 -2.06 9.58
C SER A 206 -5.05 -0.58 9.37
N LEU A 207 -5.36 0.29 10.36
CA LEU A 207 -4.99 1.71 10.32
C LEU A 207 -3.47 1.89 10.35
N LEU A 208 -2.78 1.14 11.22
CA LEU A 208 -1.32 1.23 11.32
C LEU A 208 -0.62 0.72 10.05
N LEU A 209 -1.04 -0.42 9.51
CA LEU A 209 -0.53 -0.92 8.23
C LEU A 209 -0.80 0.05 7.08
N PHE A 210 -2.01 0.62 7.05
CA PHE A 210 -2.36 1.64 6.07
C PHE A 210 -1.45 2.86 6.17
N ALA A 211 -1.34 3.47 7.36
CA ALA A 211 -0.61 4.72 7.56
C ALA A 211 0.90 4.58 7.39
N LEU A 212 1.48 3.45 7.82
CA LEU A 212 2.94 3.26 7.84
C LEU A 212 3.51 2.60 6.58
N PHE A 213 2.72 1.78 5.87
CA PHE A 213 3.23 1.00 4.74
C PHE A 213 2.50 1.24 3.41
N MET A 214 1.20 1.58 3.44
CA MET A 214 0.41 1.76 2.22
C MET A 214 0.37 3.23 1.78
N LEU A 215 0.03 4.13 2.69
CA LEU A 215 -0.07 5.57 2.43
C LEU A 215 1.29 6.20 2.05
N THR A 216 2.38 5.56 2.39
CA THR A 216 3.75 6.05 2.20
C THR A 216 4.49 5.41 1.03
N ASP A 217 3.78 4.70 0.14
CA ASP A 217 4.39 4.18 -1.09
C ASP A 217 4.95 5.34 -1.93
N PRO A 218 6.28 5.49 -2.01
CA PRO A 218 6.90 6.68 -2.58
C PRO A 218 6.67 6.82 -4.08
N ARG A 219 6.13 5.78 -4.74
CA ARG A 219 5.84 5.78 -6.16
C ARG A 219 4.39 6.13 -6.50
N SER A 220 3.50 6.17 -5.51
CA SER A 220 2.09 6.50 -5.73
C SER A 220 1.68 7.86 -5.13
N ILE A 221 2.48 8.42 -4.21
CA ILE A 221 2.18 9.67 -3.49
C ILE A 221 2.82 10.89 -4.17
N PRO A 222 2.38 12.13 -3.86
CA PRO A 222 2.97 13.35 -4.39
C PRO A 222 4.47 13.47 -4.08
N ASN A 223 5.23 14.11 -4.99
CA ASN A 223 6.69 14.21 -4.85
C ASN A 223 7.11 15.30 -3.85
N ALA A 224 6.48 16.48 -3.89
CA ALA A 224 6.79 17.61 -3.01
C ALA A 224 6.26 17.39 -1.59
N THR A 225 7.01 17.83 -0.58
CA THR A 225 6.62 17.66 0.84
C THR A 225 5.30 18.36 1.15
N LEU A 226 5.12 19.60 0.71
CA LEU A 226 3.87 20.34 0.93
C LEU A 226 2.67 19.61 0.31
N SER A 227 2.83 19.12 -0.92
CA SER A 227 1.80 18.34 -1.61
C SER A 227 1.43 17.07 -0.84
N ARG A 228 2.43 16.37 -0.27
CA ARG A 228 2.18 15.16 0.54
C ARG A 228 1.41 15.48 1.82
N LEU A 229 1.78 16.58 2.50
CA LEU A 229 1.08 17.00 3.71
C LEU A 229 -0.37 17.34 3.41
N LEU A 230 -0.63 18.19 2.41
CA LEU A 230 -1.99 18.55 2.01
C LEU A 230 -2.82 17.34 1.56
N TRP A 231 -2.19 16.42 0.82
CA TRP A 231 -2.83 15.19 0.37
C TRP A 231 -3.15 14.24 1.52
N ALA A 232 -2.24 14.08 2.48
CA ALA A 232 -2.47 13.27 3.67
C ALA A 232 -3.58 13.84 4.57
N LEU A 233 -3.62 15.17 4.75
CA LEU A 233 -4.72 15.87 5.44
C LEU A 233 -6.07 15.67 4.73
N ALA A 234 -6.09 15.77 3.41
CA ALA A 234 -7.30 15.52 2.62
C ALA A 234 -7.79 14.08 2.76
N ILE A 235 -6.88 13.09 2.71
CA ILE A 235 -7.25 11.67 2.93
C ILE A 235 -7.82 11.47 4.33
N ALA A 236 -7.20 12.03 5.37
CA ALA A 236 -7.70 11.93 6.73
C ALA A 236 -9.11 12.54 6.87
N SER A 237 -9.34 13.72 6.30
CA SER A 237 -10.64 14.39 6.34
C SER A 237 -11.72 13.63 5.57
N VAL A 238 -11.40 13.14 4.37
CA VAL A 238 -12.34 12.34 3.57
C VAL A 238 -12.62 11.00 4.24
N ALA A 239 -11.61 10.32 4.78
CA ALA A 239 -11.79 9.06 5.50
C ALA A 239 -12.72 9.26 6.70
N PHE A 240 -12.47 10.27 7.52
CA PHE A 240 -13.31 10.62 8.67
C PHE A 240 -14.78 10.90 8.24
N PHE A 241 -14.97 11.67 7.16
CA PHE A 241 -16.29 11.94 6.64
C PHE A 241 -16.99 10.67 6.15
N LEU A 242 -16.33 9.86 5.35
CA LEU A 242 -16.88 8.61 4.83
C LEU A 242 -17.30 7.65 5.95
N GLU A 243 -16.50 7.57 7.01
CA GLU A 243 -16.74 6.68 8.13
C GLU A 243 -17.92 7.14 8.99
N HIS A 244 -17.95 8.42 9.37
CA HIS A 244 -18.90 8.92 10.36
C HIS A 244 -20.17 9.55 9.77
N ALA A 245 -20.14 10.06 8.55
CA ALA A 245 -21.30 10.61 7.88
C ALA A 245 -22.01 9.59 6.96
N LEU A 246 -21.24 8.73 6.30
CA LEU A 246 -21.78 7.72 5.39
C LEU A 246 -21.71 6.28 5.95
N TYR A 247 -21.17 6.12 7.15
CA TYR A 247 -21.02 4.82 7.83
C TYR A 247 -20.32 3.76 6.96
N LEU A 248 -19.36 4.24 6.15
CA LEU A 248 -18.65 3.38 5.22
C LEU A 248 -17.53 2.63 5.95
N ASN A 249 -17.67 1.35 6.09
CA ASN A 249 -16.58 0.51 6.58
C ASN A 249 -15.36 0.63 5.66
N ASN A 250 -14.16 0.60 6.25
CA ASN A 250 -12.91 0.69 5.50
C ASN A 250 -12.71 2.04 4.78
N ALA A 251 -13.24 3.11 5.32
CA ALA A 251 -13.23 4.47 4.77
C ALA A 251 -11.85 4.96 4.35
N ILE A 252 -10.79 4.60 5.09
CA ILE A 252 -9.40 4.99 4.79
C ILE A 252 -8.94 4.48 3.42
N PHE A 253 -9.32 3.25 3.03
CA PHE A 253 -8.97 2.67 1.73
C PHE A 253 -9.73 3.35 0.59
N TRP A 254 -11.00 3.67 0.80
CA TRP A 254 -11.81 4.43 -0.16
C TRP A 254 -11.31 5.85 -0.34
N ALA A 255 -10.93 6.54 0.75
CA ALA A 255 -10.36 7.87 0.70
C ALA A 255 -9.04 7.91 -0.09
N LEU A 256 -8.14 6.94 0.18
CA LEU A 256 -6.90 6.80 -0.58
C LEU A 256 -7.17 6.53 -2.06
N PHE A 257 -8.09 5.63 -2.38
CA PHE A 257 -8.45 5.32 -3.76
C PHE A 257 -8.99 6.55 -4.49
N ALA A 258 -9.98 7.24 -3.91
CA ALA A 258 -10.61 8.41 -4.51
C ALA A 258 -9.63 9.57 -4.72
N LEU A 259 -8.70 9.79 -3.77
CA LEU A 259 -7.74 10.90 -3.83
C LEU A 259 -6.43 10.54 -4.55
N SER A 260 -6.22 9.29 -4.94
CA SER A 260 -5.02 8.87 -5.69
C SER A 260 -4.83 9.64 -7.01
N PRO A 261 -5.84 9.89 -7.86
CA PRO A 261 -5.67 10.68 -9.08
C PRO A 261 -5.27 12.14 -8.84
N VAL A 262 -5.61 12.69 -7.67
CA VAL A 262 -5.26 14.09 -7.29
C VAL A 262 -3.74 14.27 -7.20
N THR A 263 -2.97 13.19 -6.97
CA THR A 263 -1.50 13.24 -6.98
C THR A 263 -0.94 13.78 -8.30
N ILE A 264 -1.62 13.54 -9.42
CA ILE A 264 -1.22 14.06 -10.74
C ILE A 264 -1.31 15.59 -10.77
N LEU A 265 -2.38 16.15 -10.21
CA LEU A 265 -2.59 17.61 -10.15
C LEU A 265 -1.58 18.24 -9.19
N LEU A 266 -1.36 17.61 -8.03
CA LEU A 266 -0.40 18.09 -7.02
C LEU A 266 1.03 18.10 -7.57
N ASP A 267 1.44 17.07 -8.30
CA ASP A 267 2.76 17.01 -8.92
C ASP A 267 2.95 18.00 -10.08
N ARG A 268 1.84 18.51 -10.69
CA ARG A 268 1.89 19.60 -11.67
C ARG A 268 2.04 20.97 -11.03
N VAL A 269 1.33 21.20 -9.91
CA VAL A 269 1.35 22.49 -9.20
C VAL A 269 2.67 22.67 -8.43
N TRP A 270 3.11 21.62 -7.73
CA TRP A 270 4.34 21.62 -6.94
C TRP A 270 5.29 20.54 -7.47
N SER A 271 6.12 20.93 -8.44
CA SER A 271 7.11 20.01 -9.01
C SER A 271 8.24 19.75 -8.04
N ALA A 272 8.62 18.47 -7.88
CA ALA A 272 9.77 18.03 -7.09
C ALA A 272 10.42 16.79 -7.71
N PRO A 273 11.68 16.49 -7.40
CA PRO A 273 12.36 15.31 -7.89
C PRO A 273 11.60 14.03 -7.54
N ARG A 274 11.50 13.13 -8.51
CA ARG A 274 10.82 11.85 -8.32
C ARG A 274 11.65 10.92 -7.45
N PHE A 275 10.95 10.14 -6.65
CA PHE A 275 11.59 9.09 -5.87
C PHE A 275 12.20 8.02 -6.78
N ASN A 276 13.46 7.67 -6.53
CA ASN A 276 14.16 6.60 -7.22
C ASN A 276 14.83 5.68 -6.19
N TRP A 277 14.56 4.38 -6.28
CA TRP A 277 15.17 3.38 -5.41
C TRP A 277 16.69 3.29 -5.54
N ALA A 278 17.26 3.62 -6.70
CA ALA A 278 18.70 3.62 -6.96
C ALA A 278 19.44 4.85 -6.39
N GLY A 279 18.74 5.92 -6.06
CA GLY A 279 19.33 7.18 -5.56
C GLY A 279 19.64 7.23 -4.06
N PHE A 280 19.30 6.19 -3.30
CA PHE A 280 19.62 6.07 -1.87
C PHE A 280 20.92 5.29 -1.60
N SER A 281 21.88 5.27 -2.54
CA SER A 281 23.24 4.84 -2.24
C SER A 281 24.00 5.96 -1.53
N VAL A 282 24.13 5.81 -0.21
CA VAL A 282 25.22 6.26 0.68
C VAL A 282 26.09 7.47 0.23
N ASN A 283 25.54 8.58 -0.25
CA ASN A 283 26.31 9.82 -0.45
C ASN A 283 25.52 11.04 0.07
N SER A 284 25.11 10.98 1.35
CA SER A 284 24.69 12.16 2.13
C SER A 284 24.78 11.80 3.63
N LEU A 285 26.02 11.70 4.10
CA LEU A 285 26.42 11.98 5.48
C LEU A 285 27.38 13.13 5.44
#